data_6897eab39a64c47fb892bfea69f7b79f
#
_entry.id   6897eab39a64c47fb892bfea69f7b79f
#
_cell.length_a   1.000
_cell.length_b   1.000
_cell.length_c   1.000
_cell.angle_alpha   90.00
_cell.angle_beta   90.00
_cell.angle_gamma   90.00
#
_symmetry.space_group_name_H-M   'P 1'
#
loop_
_entity.id
_entity.type
_entity.pdbx_description
1 polymer ?
#
loop_
_entity_poly.entity_id
_entity_poly.type
_entity_poly.pdbx_seq_one_letter_code
_entity_poly.pdbx_strand_id
1 'polypeptide(L)'
;MIKFFRKIRQKLLTEDKFSKYLIYAIGEIILVVIGILIALQINNWNESRKDFAKSKNYLSEIRKDLVGDTIAFNRSIKSISASIDVGEWALNRIHDNTSPIDSLWMSFDGTYWDTSVNDRTFQRVQNVGDSKFTGFESITDEINNYYGITKRRVEYKTSWDEKEVSENQSYMRDLEKYIEIDEYRMNMDGAGTLEKTFSIRQDSLEHVRMMIEFANSTRGRNHFKNNYVRHSRLLNIFKEVKETAAELIIKINKELEQME
;
A
#
# COMPACT_ATOMS: atom_id res chain seq x y z
N MET A 1 -39.47 -23.02 -39.56
CA MET A 1 -40.00 -21.65 -39.79
C MET A 1 -39.69 -21.12 -41.19
N ILE A 2 -38.48 -21.21 -41.72
CA ILE A 2 -38.07 -20.66 -43.05
C ILE A 2 -38.91 -21.15 -44.21
N LYS A 3 -39.33 -22.43 -44.26
CA LYS A 3 -40.15 -23.00 -45.33
C LYS A 3 -41.61 -22.44 -45.36
N PHE A 4 -42.17 -22.06 -44.19
CA PHE A 4 -43.50 -21.51 -44.07
C PHE A 4 -43.56 -20.08 -44.62
N PHE A 5 -42.65 -19.22 -44.24
CA PHE A 5 -42.55 -17.85 -44.73
C PHE A 5 -42.21 -17.77 -46.24
N ARG A 6 -41.42 -18.74 -46.73
CA ARG A 6 -41.12 -18.85 -48.17
C ARG A 6 -42.34 -19.16 -49.01
N LYS A 7 -43.25 -20.03 -48.54
CA LYS A 7 -44.49 -20.32 -49.23
C LYS A 7 -45.45 -19.13 -49.28
N ILE A 8 -45.56 -18.36 -48.19
CA ILE A 8 -46.44 -17.17 -48.15
C ILE A 8 -45.91 -16.09 -49.10
N ARG A 9 -44.55 -15.88 -49.13
CA ARG A 9 -43.94 -14.95 -50.08
C ARG A 9 -44.15 -15.31 -51.53
N GLN A 10 -44.03 -16.57 -51.90
CA GLN A 10 -44.29 -17.05 -53.27
C GLN A 10 -45.70 -16.80 -53.66
N LYS A 11 -46.70 -17.04 -52.81
CA LYS A 11 -48.11 -16.83 -53.07
C LYS A 11 -48.49 -15.37 -53.25
N LEU A 12 -47.89 -14.45 -52.44
CA LEU A 12 -48.12 -13.00 -52.52
C LEU A 12 -47.50 -12.37 -53.78
N LEU A 13 -46.44 -12.90 -54.30
CA LEU A 13 -45.75 -12.48 -55.52
C LEU A 13 -46.59 -12.93 -56.80
N THR A 14 -47.20 -14.10 -56.75
CA THR A 14 -48.00 -14.62 -57.86
C THR A 14 -49.39 -13.97 -58.00
N GLU A 15 -49.85 -13.28 -56.92
CA GLU A 15 -51.19 -12.61 -56.90
C GLU A 15 -51.11 -11.08 -57.12
N ASP A 16 -50.04 -10.53 -57.69
CA ASP A 16 -49.78 -9.08 -57.92
C ASP A 16 -50.00 -8.17 -56.68
N LYS A 17 -49.85 -8.70 -55.47
CA LYS A 17 -50.06 -7.98 -54.21
C LYS A 17 -48.75 -7.46 -53.64
N PHE A 18 -47.95 -6.68 -54.38
CA PHE A 18 -46.64 -6.19 -54.05
C PHE A 18 -46.61 -5.43 -52.71
N SER A 19 -47.55 -4.59 -52.40
CA SER A 19 -47.63 -3.85 -51.13
C SER A 19 -47.75 -4.78 -49.92
N LYS A 20 -48.48 -5.87 -50.02
CA LYS A 20 -48.65 -6.87 -48.96
C LYS A 20 -47.29 -7.65 -48.75
N TYR A 21 -46.62 -7.97 -49.85
CA TYR A 21 -45.31 -8.58 -49.83
C TYR A 21 -44.30 -7.70 -49.09
N LEU A 22 -44.29 -6.39 -49.38
CA LEU A 22 -43.34 -5.43 -48.72
C LEU A 22 -43.60 -5.34 -47.21
N ILE A 23 -44.85 -5.28 -46.78
CA ILE A 23 -45.22 -5.25 -45.36
C ILE A 23 -44.75 -6.54 -44.64
N TYR A 24 -44.94 -7.71 -45.26
CA TYR A 24 -44.45 -8.97 -44.69
C TYR A 24 -42.92 -9.04 -44.62
N ALA A 25 -42.23 -8.56 -45.68
CA ALA A 25 -40.76 -8.53 -45.69
C ALA A 25 -40.21 -7.61 -44.60
N ILE A 26 -40.80 -6.42 -44.42
CA ILE A 26 -40.43 -5.50 -43.33
C ILE A 26 -40.71 -6.14 -41.97
N GLY A 27 -41.86 -6.77 -41.79
CA GLY A 27 -42.20 -7.47 -40.54
C GLY A 27 -41.22 -8.59 -40.19
N GLU A 28 -40.75 -9.36 -41.19
CA GLU A 28 -39.77 -10.40 -41.02
C GLU A 28 -38.41 -9.84 -40.58
N ILE A 29 -37.98 -8.72 -41.22
CA ILE A 29 -36.73 -8.03 -40.82
C ILE A 29 -36.85 -7.51 -39.39
N ILE A 30 -37.96 -6.86 -39.05
CA ILE A 30 -38.18 -6.34 -37.68
C ILE A 30 -38.12 -7.48 -36.65
N LEU A 31 -38.74 -8.61 -36.93
CA LEU A 31 -38.79 -9.76 -36.03
C LEU A 31 -37.38 -10.37 -35.82
N VAL A 32 -36.56 -10.44 -36.88
CA VAL A 32 -35.19 -10.89 -36.81
C VAL A 32 -34.35 -9.90 -35.99
N VAL A 33 -34.50 -8.59 -36.25
CA VAL A 33 -33.79 -7.54 -35.48
C VAL A 33 -34.16 -7.59 -34.00
N ILE A 34 -35.45 -7.73 -33.67
CA ILE A 34 -35.90 -7.89 -32.28
C ILE A 34 -35.26 -9.13 -31.65
N GLY A 35 -35.23 -10.26 -32.37
CA GLY A 35 -34.58 -11.49 -31.88
C GLY A 35 -33.08 -11.31 -31.56
N ILE A 36 -32.38 -10.61 -32.45
CA ILE A 36 -30.93 -10.29 -32.23
C ILE A 36 -30.76 -9.34 -31.01
N LEU A 37 -31.59 -8.31 -30.91
CA LEU A 37 -31.54 -7.36 -29.80
C LEU A 37 -31.80 -8.05 -28.45
N ILE A 38 -32.79 -8.94 -28.38
CA ILE A 38 -33.09 -9.73 -27.18
C ILE A 38 -31.90 -10.64 -26.83
N ALA A 39 -31.31 -11.31 -27.81
CA ALA A 39 -30.15 -12.16 -27.59
C ALA A 39 -28.95 -11.38 -27.07
N LEU A 40 -28.66 -10.21 -27.66
CA LEU A 40 -27.61 -9.29 -27.19
C LEU A 40 -27.91 -8.79 -25.78
N GLN A 41 -29.15 -8.42 -25.48
CA GLN A 41 -29.51 -7.95 -24.13
C GLN A 41 -29.32 -9.03 -23.07
N ILE A 42 -29.68 -10.27 -23.35
CA ILE A 42 -29.46 -11.41 -22.44
C ILE A 42 -27.96 -11.65 -22.24
N ASN A 43 -27.19 -11.59 -23.33
CA ASN A 43 -25.74 -11.75 -23.23
C ASN A 43 -25.09 -10.64 -22.35
N ASN A 44 -25.41 -9.39 -22.65
CA ASN A 44 -24.92 -8.23 -21.90
C ASN A 44 -25.31 -8.31 -20.42
N TRP A 45 -26.54 -8.70 -20.11
CA TRP A 45 -27.00 -8.90 -18.74
C TRP A 45 -26.19 -10.00 -18.01
N ASN A 46 -25.91 -11.11 -18.69
CA ASN A 46 -25.14 -12.20 -18.13
C ASN A 46 -23.66 -11.79 -17.90
N GLU A 47 -23.07 -11.04 -18.82
CA GLU A 47 -21.72 -10.47 -18.66
C GLU A 47 -21.68 -9.49 -17.48
N SER A 48 -22.59 -8.52 -17.42
CA SER A 48 -22.67 -7.58 -16.30
C SER A 48 -22.81 -8.27 -14.94
N ARG A 49 -23.57 -9.36 -14.86
CA ARG A 49 -23.73 -10.16 -13.65
C ARG A 49 -22.39 -10.84 -13.23
N LYS A 50 -21.64 -11.34 -14.21
CA LYS A 50 -20.33 -11.94 -13.96
C LYS A 50 -19.31 -10.90 -13.50
N ASP A 51 -19.30 -9.74 -14.16
CA ASP A 51 -18.39 -8.64 -13.82
C ASP A 51 -18.70 -8.07 -12.44
N PHE A 52 -19.96 -7.95 -12.08
CA PHE A 52 -20.38 -7.57 -10.73
C PHE A 52 -19.87 -8.57 -9.67
N ALA A 53 -20.09 -9.87 -9.89
CA ALA A 53 -19.62 -10.89 -8.95
C ALA A 53 -18.07 -10.88 -8.80
N LYS A 54 -17.37 -10.65 -9.90
CA LYS A 54 -15.92 -10.52 -9.93
C LYS A 54 -15.43 -9.27 -9.16
N SER A 55 -16.11 -8.14 -9.38
CA SER A 55 -15.81 -6.88 -8.67
C SER A 55 -16.06 -7.00 -7.17
N LYS A 56 -17.15 -7.64 -6.74
CA LYS A 56 -17.45 -7.94 -5.33
C LYS A 56 -16.31 -8.75 -4.68
N ASN A 57 -15.81 -9.76 -5.39
CA ASN A 57 -14.68 -10.56 -4.91
C ASN A 57 -13.39 -9.74 -4.80
N TYR A 58 -13.06 -8.93 -5.80
CA TYR A 58 -11.89 -8.05 -5.78
C TYR A 58 -11.95 -7.05 -4.62
N LEU A 59 -13.10 -6.42 -4.39
CA LEU A 59 -13.26 -5.51 -3.25
C LEU A 59 -13.04 -6.21 -1.91
N SER A 60 -13.53 -7.45 -1.78
CA SER A 60 -13.28 -8.25 -0.56
C SER A 60 -11.80 -8.55 -0.35
N GLU A 61 -11.04 -8.79 -1.43
CA GLU A 61 -9.60 -9.03 -1.35
C GLU A 61 -8.81 -7.73 -1.11
N ILE A 62 -9.15 -6.62 -1.77
CA ILE A 62 -8.59 -5.29 -1.50
C ILE A 62 -8.80 -4.92 -0.03
N ARG A 63 -9.98 -5.17 0.53
CA ARG A 63 -10.24 -4.96 1.95
C ARG A 63 -9.26 -5.73 2.85
N LYS A 64 -8.93 -6.98 2.50
CA LYS A 64 -7.94 -7.77 3.25
C LYS A 64 -6.53 -7.18 3.14
N ASP A 65 -6.14 -6.73 1.95
CA ASP A 65 -4.85 -6.07 1.73
C ASP A 65 -4.76 -4.79 2.57
N LEU A 66 -5.81 -3.95 2.59
CA LEU A 66 -5.90 -2.74 3.41
C LEU A 66 -5.84 -3.03 4.93
N VAL A 67 -6.48 -4.11 5.40
CA VAL A 67 -6.36 -4.54 6.81
C VAL A 67 -4.90 -4.91 7.10
N GLY A 68 -4.24 -5.62 6.20
CA GLY A 68 -2.80 -5.91 6.30
C GLY A 68 -1.97 -4.63 6.41
N ASP A 69 -2.26 -3.63 5.58
CA ASP A 69 -1.60 -2.32 5.60
C ASP A 69 -1.79 -1.62 6.94
N THR A 70 -3.02 -1.56 7.48
CA THR A 70 -3.26 -0.92 8.79
C THR A 70 -2.44 -1.57 9.91
N ILE A 71 -2.27 -2.89 9.88
CA ILE A 71 -1.45 -3.63 10.86
C ILE A 71 0.03 -3.32 10.68
N ALA A 72 0.53 -3.36 9.44
CA ALA A 72 1.94 -3.09 9.13
C ALA A 72 2.32 -1.66 9.51
N PHE A 73 1.56 -0.67 9.05
CA PHE A 73 1.80 0.73 9.39
C PHE A 73 1.67 1.01 10.89
N ASN A 74 0.73 0.37 11.59
CA ASN A 74 0.62 0.52 13.05
C ASN A 74 1.85 -0.01 13.80
N ARG A 75 2.47 -1.09 13.33
CA ARG A 75 3.72 -1.62 13.88
C ARG A 75 4.86 -0.63 13.67
N SER A 76 5.00 -0.09 12.46
CA SER A 76 6.04 0.88 12.13
C SER A 76 5.84 2.22 12.86
N ILE A 77 4.59 2.68 13.02
CA ILE A 77 4.26 3.86 13.84
C ILE A 77 4.76 3.70 15.27
N LYS A 78 4.53 2.54 15.88
CA LYS A 78 5.02 2.26 17.25
C LYS A 78 6.55 2.28 17.33
N SER A 79 7.21 1.65 16.36
CA SER A 79 8.67 1.61 16.30
C SER A 79 9.27 3.02 16.10
N ILE A 80 8.75 3.79 15.15
CA ILE A 80 9.19 5.17 14.90
C ILE A 80 8.95 6.06 16.14
N SER A 81 7.81 5.91 16.82
CA SER A 81 7.53 6.68 18.03
C SER A 81 8.56 6.39 19.13
N ALA A 82 8.93 5.13 19.34
CA ALA A 82 9.97 4.77 20.28
C ALA A 82 11.33 5.38 19.90
N SER A 83 11.68 5.41 18.61
CA SER A 83 12.91 6.06 18.13
C SER A 83 12.89 7.58 18.32
N ILE A 84 11.71 8.22 18.20
CA ILE A 84 11.55 9.65 18.52
C ILE A 84 11.79 9.89 20.00
N ASP A 85 11.21 9.08 20.89
CA ASP A 85 11.37 9.20 22.34
C ASP A 85 12.85 9.08 22.75
N VAL A 86 13.59 8.13 22.15
CA VAL A 86 15.04 7.97 22.33
C VAL A 86 15.79 9.19 21.82
N GLY A 87 15.43 9.72 20.66
CA GLY A 87 16.04 10.93 20.10
C GLY A 87 15.82 12.16 20.98
N GLU A 88 14.62 12.33 21.55
CA GLU A 88 14.31 13.40 22.50
C GLU A 88 15.09 13.25 23.80
N TRP A 89 15.20 12.01 24.31
CA TRP A 89 16.06 11.73 25.46
C TRP A 89 17.50 12.12 25.17
N ALA A 90 18.06 11.72 24.03
CA ALA A 90 19.42 12.04 23.63
C ALA A 90 19.66 13.56 23.51
N LEU A 91 18.70 14.31 23.00
CA LEU A 91 18.81 15.76 22.86
C LEU A 91 18.72 16.52 24.18
N ASN A 92 17.99 15.97 25.16
CA ASN A 92 17.65 16.68 26.40
C ASN A 92 18.41 16.18 27.63
N ARG A 93 18.93 14.93 27.66
CA ARG A 93 19.39 14.28 28.88
C ARG A 93 20.75 13.60 28.83
N ILE A 94 21.47 13.60 27.73
CA ILE A 94 22.86 13.04 27.69
C ILE A 94 23.82 14.08 28.27
N HIS A 95 23.95 14.10 29.60
CA HIS A 95 24.81 15.07 30.28
C HIS A 95 25.79 14.45 31.26
N ASP A 96 25.64 13.19 31.66
CA ASP A 96 26.45 12.55 32.68
C ASP A 96 26.80 11.09 32.40
N ASN A 97 27.74 10.55 33.13
CA ASN A 97 28.25 9.19 32.99
C ASN A 97 27.28 8.10 33.52
N THR A 98 26.08 8.45 33.93
CA THR A 98 25.06 7.52 34.41
C THR A 98 24.11 7.09 33.30
N SER A 99 24.29 7.61 32.10
CA SER A 99 23.45 7.24 30.96
C SER A 99 23.62 5.75 30.61
N PRO A 100 22.53 4.98 30.50
CA PRO A 100 22.59 3.57 30.12
C PRO A 100 23.25 3.40 28.74
N ILE A 101 24.19 2.49 28.61
CA ILE A 101 24.92 2.24 27.36
C ILE A 101 23.98 1.83 26.21
N ASP A 102 22.98 1.03 26.53
CA ASP A 102 21.96 0.59 25.55
C ASP A 102 21.20 1.78 24.97
N SER A 103 20.82 2.75 25.82
CA SER A 103 20.14 3.96 25.38
C SER A 103 21.05 4.86 24.54
N LEU A 104 22.34 4.90 24.84
CA LEU A 104 23.31 5.60 24.01
C LEU A 104 23.41 4.97 22.62
N TRP A 105 23.58 3.65 22.53
CA TRP A 105 23.61 2.95 21.24
C TRP A 105 22.32 3.14 20.45
N MET A 106 21.16 2.99 21.11
CA MET A 106 19.86 3.24 20.47
C MET A 106 19.72 4.67 19.93
N SER A 107 20.31 5.66 20.61
CA SER A 107 20.26 7.05 20.14
C SER A 107 21.11 7.29 18.89
N PHE A 108 22.18 6.52 18.71
CA PHE A 108 23.04 6.59 17.53
C PHE A 108 22.49 5.81 16.34
N ASP A 109 21.49 4.95 16.56
CA ASP A 109 20.95 4.10 15.52
C ASP A 109 20.38 4.91 14.34
N GLY A 110 20.76 4.47 13.15
CA GLY A 110 20.34 5.02 11.89
C GLY A 110 19.30 4.14 11.16
N THR A 111 18.49 3.37 11.89
CA THR A 111 17.46 2.51 11.28
C THR A 111 16.54 3.28 10.34
N TYR A 112 16.22 2.69 9.20
CA TYR A 112 15.21 3.17 8.27
C TYR A 112 14.02 2.21 8.22
N TRP A 113 12.91 2.68 7.69
CA TRP A 113 11.68 1.88 7.55
C TRP A 113 11.30 1.73 6.09
N ASP A 114 11.14 0.50 5.65
CA ASP A 114 10.77 0.08 4.28
C ASP A 114 9.29 -0.31 4.15
N THR A 115 8.46 0.05 5.14
CA THR A 115 7.02 -0.28 5.12
C THR A 115 6.36 0.28 3.88
N SER A 116 5.73 -0.59 3.12
CA SER A 116 5.09 -0.29 1.84
C SER A 116 3.61 -0.69 1.84
N VAL A 117 2.85 -0.12 0.91
CA VAL A 117 1.45 -0.47 0.66
C VAL A 117 1.39 -1.80 -0.09
N ASN A 118 0.55 -2.72 0.38
CA ASN A 118 0.30 -4.00 -0.29
C ASN A 118 -0.69 -3.81 -1.45
N ASP A 119 -0.17 -3.73 -2.66
CA ASP A 119 -0.97 -3.50 -3.87
C ASP A 119 -1.22 -4.76 -4.72
N ARG A 120 -0.96 -5.94 -4.18
CA ARG A 120 -1.02 -7.22 -4.92
C ARG A 120 -2.36 -7.44 -5.61
N THR A 121 -3.48 -7.26 -4.89
CA THR A 121 -4.81 -7.41 -5.48
C THR A 121 -5.09 -6.33 -6.51
N PHE A 122 -4.74 -5.09 -6.22
CA PHE A 122 -4.92 -3.97 -7.15
C PHE A 122 -4.16 -4.17 -8.46
N GLN A 123 -2.90 -4.59 -8.41
CA GLN A 123 -2.10 -4.92 -9.59
C GLN A 123 -2.73 -6.05 -10.42
N ARG A 124 -3.28 -7.08 -9.76
CA ARG A 124 -4.00 -8.15 -10.47
C ARG A 124 -5.23 -7.63 -11.21
N VAL A 125 -6.01 -6.73 -10.60
CA VAL A 125 -7.17 -6.09 -11.22
C VAL A 125 -6.75 -5.26 -12.44
N GLN A 126 -5.69 -4.47 -12.32
CA GLN A 126 -5.17 -3.67 -13.42
C GLN A 126 -4.68 -4.53 -14.61
N ASN A 127 -3.98 -5.62 -14.32
CA ASN A 127 -3.42 -6.50 -15.33
C ASN A 127 -4.47 -7.24 -16.17
N VAL A 128 -5.68 -7.46 -15.65
CA VAL A 128 -6.79 -8.05 -16.42
C VAL A 128 -7.67 -7.00 -17.11
N GLY A 129 -7.30 -5.72 -17.03
CA GLY A 129 -8.01 -4.62 -17.69
C GLY A 129 -9.30 -4.20 -16.98
N ASP A 130 -9.58 -4.70 -15.78
CA ASP A 130 -10.77 -4.39 -14.98
C ASP A 130 -10.55 -3.12 -14.13
N SER A 131 -10.23 -2.00 -14.78
CA SER A 131 -10.00 -0.73 -14.08
C SER A 131 -11.24 -0.14 -13.40
N LYS A 132 -12.42 -0.69 -13.68
CA LYS A 132 -13.71 -0.27 -13.10
C LYS A 132 -14.32 -1.42 -12.31
N PHE A 133 -14.66 -1.17 -11.07
CA PHE A 133 -15.38 -2.12 -10.23
C PHE A 133 -16.87 -2.04 -10.57
N THR A 134 -17.33 -2.87 -11.51
CA THR A 134 -18.72 -2.88 -11.98
C THR A 134 -19.70 -3.00 -10.82
N GLY A 135 -20.62 -2.05 -10.70
CA GLY A 135 -21.59 -1.93 -9.61
C GLY A 135 -21.05 -1.26 -8.33
N PHE A 136 -19.77 -0.83 -8.33
CA PHE A 136 -19.11 -0.17 -7.21
C PHE A 136 -18.35 1.07 -7.68
N GLU A 137 -18.89 1.79 -8.65
CA GLU A 137 -18.27 2.94 -9.28
C GLU A 137 -17.99 4.08 -8.28
N SER A 138 -18.82 4.19 -7.24
CA SER A 138 -18.72 5.18 -6.16
C SER A 138 -17.37 5.14 -5.41
N ILE A 139 -16.75 3.97 -5.29
CA ILE A 139 -15.51 3.75 -4.53
C ILE A 139 -14.26 3.60 -5.42
N THR A 140 -14.46 3.48 -6.73
CA THR A 140 -13.38 3.21 -7.69
C THR A 140 -12.27 4.27 -7.64
N ASP A 141 -12.64 5.55 -7.61
CA ASP A 141 -11.68 6.65 -7.59
C ASP A 141 -10.87 6.69 -6.29
N GLU A 142 -11.48 6.34 -5.17
CA GLU A 142 -10.79 6.29 -3.87
C GLU A 142 -9.77 5.15 -3.82
N ILE A 143 -10.12 3.98 -4.36
CA ILE A 143 -9.19 2.85 -4.50
C ILE A 143 -8.03 3.25 -5.42
N ASN A 144 -8.31 3.86 -6.56
CA ASN A 144 -7.28 4.32 -7.48
C ASN A 144 -6.36 5.38 -6.84
N ASN A 145 -6.91 6.31 -6.04
CA ASN A 145 -6.12 7.30 -5.31
C ASN A 145 -5.23 6.68 -4.24
N TYR A 146 -5.73 5.69 -3.50
CA TYR A 146 -4.93 4.99 -2.50
C TYR A 146 -3.71 4.31 -3.12
N TYR A 147 -3.91 3.52 -4.17
CA TYR A 147 -2.82 2.79 -4.83
C TYR A 147 -1.99 3.65 -5.79
N GLY A 148 -2.55 4.69 -6.38
CA GLY A 148 -1.86 5.59 -7.30
C GLY A 148 -1.11 6.73 -6.64
N ILE A 149 -1.73 7.40 -5.67
CA ILE A 149 -1.18 8.60 -5.04
C ILE A 149 -0.57 8.28 -3.68
N THR A 150 -1.35 7.66 -2.78
CA THR A 150 -0.92 7.41 -1.40
C THR A 150 0.26 6.45 -1.37
N LYS A 151 0.20 5.33 -2.09
CA LYS A 151 1.31 4.39 -2.24
C LYS A 151 2.59 5.08 -2.73
N ARG A 152 2.52 5.86 -3.81
CA ARG A 152 3.69 6.56 -4.37
C ARG A 152 4.31 7.57 -3.38
N ARG A 153 3.48 8.23 -2.55
CA ARG A 153 3.99 9.12 -1.50
C ARG A 153 4.75 8.35 -0.42
N VAL A 154 4.27 7.16 -0.05
CA VAL A 154 4.99 6.27 0.87
C VAL A 154 6.32 5.85 0.28
N GLU A 155 6.32 5.29 -0.93
CA GLU A 155 7.52 4.83 -1.62
C GLU A 155 8.59 5.93 -1.76
N TYR A 156 8.17 7.15 -2.12
CA TYR A 156 9.07 8.29 -2.19
C TYR A 156 9.69 8.61 -0.83
N LYS A 157 8.92 8.54 0.25
CA LYS A 157 9.40 8.88 1.59
C LYS A 157 10.25 7.81 2.23
N THR A 158 9.91 6.54 2.03
CA THR A 158 10.74 5.42 2.50
C THR A 158 12.06 5.36 1.75
N SER A 159 12.07 5.54 0.42
CA SER A 159 13.30 5.63 -0.37
C SER A 159 14.17 6.84 0.01
N TRP A 160 13.54 7.98 0.31
CA TRP A 160 14.29 9.14 0.82
C TRP A 160 14.90 8.83 2.19
N ASP A 161 14.17 8.17 3.08
CA ASP A 161 14.64 7.78 4.41
C ASP A 161 15.83 6.82 4.33
N GLU A 162 15.74 5.80 3.51
CA GLU A 162 16.82 4.85 3.25
C GLU A 162 18.09 5.55 2.72
N LYS A 163 17.91 6.48 1.77
CA LYS A 163 19.01 7.26 1.21
C LYS A 163 19.69 8.12 2.28
N GLU A 164 18.91 8.86 3.07
CA GLU A 164 19.44 9.69 4.17
C GLU A 164 20.23 8.85 5.17
N VAL A 165 19.73 7.67 5.53
CA VAL A 165 20.47 6.76 6.43
C VAL A 165 21.75 6.29 5.78
N SER A 166 21.73 5.87 4.53
CA SER A 166 22.90 5.37 3.81
C SER A 166 23.99 6.45 3.66
N GLU A 167 23.61 7.68 3.35
CA GLU A 167 24.54 8.81 3.24
C GLU A 167 25.12 9.21 4.61
N ASN A 168 24.36 9.07 5.69
CA ASN A 168 24.77 9.41 7.05
C ASN A 168 25.48 8.27 7.79
N GLN A 169 25.66 7.08 7.21
CA GLN A 169 26.45 5.99 7.83
C GLN A 169 27.89 6.40 8.17
N SER A 170 28.43 7.43 7.54
CA SER A 170 29.72 8.00 7.92
C SER A 170 29.78 8.45 9.38
N TYR A 171 28.63 8.80 9.98
CA TYR A 171 28.52 9.19 11.37
C TYR A 171 28.92 8.04 12.32
N MET A 172 28.35 6.85 12.11
CA MET A 172 28.68 5.66 12.90
C MET A 172 30.14 5.26 12.71
N ARG A 173 30.64 5.27 11.48
CA ARG A 173 32.06 4.97 11.20
C ARG A 173 33.03 5.93 11.87
N ASP A 174 32.63 7.16 12.12
CA ASP A 174 33.48 8.10 12.86
C ASP A 174 33.43 7.83 14.35
N LEU A 175 32.28 7.44 14.89
CA LEU A 175 32.15 6.98 16.28
C LEU A 175 33.04 5.74 16.52
N GLU A 176 32.96 4.75 15.63
CA GLU A 176 33.71 3.48 15.67
C GLU A 176 35.23 3.64 15.51
N LYS A 177 35.73 4.82 15.16
CA LYS A 177 37.18 5.13 15.20
C LYS A 177 37.72 5.28 16.64
N TYR A 178 36.82 5.58 17.57
CA TYR A 178 37.20 5.92 18.96
C TYR A 178 36.61 4.96 19.98
N ILE A 179 35.52 4.27 19.61
CA ILE A 179 34.75 3.42 20.50
C ILE A 179 34.66 2.02 19.89
N GLU A 180 35.05 1.01 20.70
CA GLU A 180 34.92 -0.39 20.32
C GLU A 180 33.43 -0.80 20.32
N ILE A 181 33.00 -1.59 19.34
CA ILE A 181 31.65 -2.13 19.26
C ILE A 181 31.46 -3.16 20.36
N ASP A 182 30.49 -2.96 21.25
CA ASP A 182 30.16 -3.87 22.33
C ASP A 182 29.15 -4.95 21.95
N GLU A 183 28.86 -5.85 22.85
CA GLU A 183 27.92 -6.97 22.65
C GLU A 183 26.51 -6.49 22.34
N TYR A 184 26.07 -5.39 22.93
CA TYR A 184 24.75 -4.81 22.65
C TYR A 184 24.68 -4.33 21.21
N ARG A 185 25.66 -3.55 20.75
CA ARG A 185 25.70 -3.05 19.37
C ARG A 185 25.83 -4.19 18.35
N MET A 186 26.58 -5.24 18.65
CA MET A 186 26.68 -6.42 17.77
C MET A 186 25.35 -7.12 17.54
N ASN A 187 24.42 -7.09 18.50
CA ASN A 187 23.10 -7.73 18.42
C ASN A 187 21.97 -6.78 17.96
N MET A 188 22.26 -5.51 17.73
CA MET A 188 21.23 -4.48 17.54
C MET A 188 20.52 -4.55 16.17
N ASP A 189 21.18 -5.06 15.15
CA ASP A 189 20.66 -5.03 13.76
C ASP A 189 19.57 -6.08 13.44
N GLY A 190 19.05 -6.76 14.45
CA GLY A 190 17.77 -7.49 14.38
C GLY A 190 17.72 -8.75 13.50
N ALA A 191 18.84 -9.19 12.93
CA ALA A 191 18.89 -10.38 12.06
C ALA A 191 18.90 -11.72 12.86
N GLY A 192 18.67 -11.66 14.16
CA GLY A 192 18.73 -12.79 15.08
C GLY A 192 19.88 -12.64 16.09
N THR A 193 19.88 -13.48 17.12
CA THR A 193 20.98 -13.51 18.11
C THR A 193 22.21 -14.11 17.45
N LEU A 194 23.34 -13.41 17.50
CA LEU A 194 24.62 -13.95 17.05
C LEU A 194 25.03 -15.16 17.91
N GLU A 195 25.63 -16.16 17.30
CA GLU A 195 26.13 -17.35 18.03
C GLU A 195 27.26 -16.97 18.99
N LYS A 196 28.03 -15.94 18.66
CA LYS A 196 29.15 -15.43 19.47
C LYS A 196 29.19 -13.91 19.44
N THR A 197 29.40 -13.33 20.59
CA THR A 197 29.72 -11.91 20.78
C THR A 197 31.13 -11.77 21.40
N PHE A 198 31.67 -10.57 21.34
CA PHE A 198 33.04 -10.30 21.86
C PHE A 198 32.94 -9.09 22.77
N SER A 199 33.45 -9.28 24.00
CA SER A 199 33.53 -8.20 25.00
C SER A 199 34.52 -7.14 24.55
N ILE A 200 34.24 -5.88 24.87
CA ILE A 200 35.15 -4.76 24.65
C ILE A 200 36.39 -4.91 25.52
N ARG A 201 37.55 -4.44 25.01
CA ARG A 201 38.81 -4.35 25.76
C ARG A 201 38.99 -3.00 26.47
N GLN A 202 38.21 -2.01 26.02
CA GLN A 202 38.17 -0.68 26.62
C GLN A 202 37.60 -0.75 28.06
N ASP A 203 38.08 0.11 28.94
CA ASP A 203 37.44 0.31 30.24
C ASP A 203 36.00 0.80 30.06
N SER A 204 35.05 0.17 30.75
CA SER A 204 33.62 0.44 30.57
C SER A 204 33.24 1.89 30.87
N LEU A 205 33.86 2.52 31.87
CA LEU A 205 33.60 3.93 32.20
C LEU A 205 34.18 4.85 31.13
N GLU A 206 35.36 4.55 30.64
CA GLU A 206 35.97 5.30 29.53
C GLU A 206 35.14 5.17 28.26
N HIS A 207 34.65 3.97 27.95
CA HIS A 207 33.77 3.71 26.82
C HIS A 207 32.51 4.58 26.86
N VAL A 208 31.77 4.57 27.98
CA VAL A 208 30.59 5.42 28.19
C VAL A 208 30.94 6.90 28.09
N ARG A 209 32.05 7.33 28.69
CA ARG A 209 32.49 8.73 28.64
C ARG A 209 32.71 9.21 27.21
N MET A 210 33.39 8.41 26.39
CA MET A 210 33.65 8.74 24.98
C MET A 210 32.35 8.80 24.16
N MET A 211 31.41 7.89 24.40
CA MET A 211 30.09 7.93 23.77
C MET A 211 29.32 9.23 24.11
N ILE A 212 29.31 9.63 25.36
CA ILE A 212 28.68 10.86 25.84
C ILE A 212 29.34 12.10 25.24
N GLU A 213 30.67 12.13 25.20
CA GLU A 213 31.43 13.24 24.59
C GLU A 213 31.08 13.38 23.10
N PHE A 214 31.04 12.27 22.38
CA PHE A 214 30.66 12.26 20.97
C PHE A 214 29.19 12.70 20.77
N ALA A 215 28.26 12.20 21.60
CA ALA A 215 26.86 12.56 21.59
C ALA A 215 26.64 14.08 21.79
N ASN A 216 27.38 14.68 22.70
CA ASN A 216 27.30 16.10 23.02
C ASN A 216 28.07 17.00 22.04
N SER A 217 28.86 16.45 21.14
CA SER A 217 29.53 17.19 20.07
C SER A 217 28.49 17.81 19.10
N THR A 218 28.91 18.86 18.38
CA THR A 218 28.07 19.45 17.31
C THR A 218 27.61 18.39 16.32
N ARG A 219 28.47 17.43 15.98
CA ARG A 219 28.17 16.35 15.05
C ARG A 219 27.12 15.40 15.62
N GLY A 220 27.27 14.96 16.87
CA GLY A 220 26.30 14.10 17.55
C GLY A 220 24.93 14.75 17.67
N ARG A 221 24.90 15.99 18.15
CA ARG A 221 23.63 16.72 18.27
C ARG A 221 22.93 16.96 16.92
N ASN A 222 23.68 17.21 15.87
CA ASN A 222 23.09 17.34 14.53
C ASN A 222 22.54 16.00 14.02
N HIS A 223 23.22 14.88 14.31
CA HIS A 223 22.71 13.56 13.99
C HIS A 223 21.36 13.30 14.66
N PHE A 224 21.22 13.54 15.97
CA PHE A 224 19.97 13.35 16.68
C PHE A 224 18.86 14.26 16.15
N LYS A 225 19.15 15.54 15.85
CA LYS A 225 18.17 16.45 15.26
C LYS A 225 17.71 16.00 13.88
N ASN A 226 18.61 15.52 13.04
CA ASN A 226 18.29 15.02 11.71
C ASN A 226 17.43 13.77 11.80
N ASN A 227 17.76 12.82 12.69
CA ASN A 227 16.94 11.65 12.94
C ASN A 227 15.56 12.02 13.47
N TYR A 228 15.45 12.94 14.42
CA TYR A 228 14.18 13.43 14.93
C TYR A 228 13.28 13.99 13.80
N VAL A 229 13.83 14.84 12.94
CA VAL A 229 13.10 15.40 11.79
C VAL A 229 12.67 14.31 10.81
N ARG A 230 13.56 13.38 10.51
CA ARG A 230 13.34 12.27 9.59
C ARG A 230 12.23 11.36 10.10
N HIS A 231 12.33 10.91 11.37
CA HIS A 231 11.35 10.05 12.03
C HIS A 231 9.98 10.73 12.14
N SER A 232 9.93 12.02 12.52
CA SER A 232 8.68 12.79 12.61
C SER A 232 7.96 12.89 11.26
N ARG A 233 8.71 13.06 10.17
CA ARG A 233 8.14 13.09 8.82
C ARG A 233 7.56 11.74 8.38
N LEU A 234 8.27 10.64 8.67
CA LEU A 234 7.79 9.29 8.40
C LEU A 234 6.56 8.95 9.25
N LEU A 235 6.61 9.27 10.55
CA LEU A 235 5.50 9.06 11.46
C LEU A 235 4.20 9.70 10.94
N ASN A 236 4.28 10.95 10.48
CA ASN A 236 3.12 11.66 9.94
C ASN A 236 2.54 10.98 8.71
N ILE A 237 3.38 10.57 7.76
CA ILE A 237 2.92 9.88 6.56
C ILE A 237 2.32 8.51 6.90
N PHE A 238 2.96 7.73 7.77
CA PHE A 238 2.46 6.41 8.14
C PHE A 238 1.11 6.48 8.89
N LYS A 239 0.90 7.53 9.71
CA LYS A 239 -0.40 7.81 10.32
C LYS A 239 -1.46 8.13 9.26
N GLU A 240 -1.16 9.03 8.35
CA GLU A 240 -2.06 9.41 7.23
C GLU A 240 -2.46 8.19 6.40
N VAL A 241 -1.51 7.35 6.02
CA VAL A 241 -1.77 6.14 5.22
C VAL A 241 -2.65 5.15 5.98
N LYS A 242 -2.34 4.91 7.26
CA LYS A 242 -3.15 4.03 8.13
C LYS A 242 -4.60 4.53 8.24
N GLU A 243 -4.79 5.84 8.42
CA GLU A 243 -6.12 6.46 8.50
C GLU A 243 -6.85 6.32 7.17
N THR A 244 -6.22 6.65 6.05
CA THR A 244 -6.80 6.51 4.72
C THR A 244 -7.20 5.05 4.42
N ALA A 245 -6.36 4.08 4.78
CA ALA A 245 -6.69 2.66 4.64
C ALA A 245 -7.91 2.27 5.48
N ALA A 246 -7.97 2.75 6.74
CA ALA A 246 -9.08 2.45 7.64
C ALA A 246 -10.41 3.05 7.14
N GLU A 247 -10.40 4.28 6.63
CA GLU A 247 -11.58 4.92 6.03
C GLU A 247 -12.06 4.15 4.79
N LEU A 248 -11.12 3.73 3.94
CA LEU A 248 -11.44 2.97 2.73
C LEU A 248 -12.02 1.59 3.07
N ILE A 249 -11.54 0.92 4.13
CA ILE A 249 -12.13 -0.32 4.64
C ILE A 249 -13.60 -0.12 5.04
N ILE A 250 -13.91 0.97 5.75
CA ILE A 250 -15.28 1.29 6.17
C ILE A 250 -16.18 1.49 4.95
N LYS A 251 -15.71 2.21 3.94
CA LYS A 251 -16.48 2.45 2.71
C LYS A 251 -16.70 1.16 1.92
N ILE A 252 -15.66 0.33 1.78
CA ILE A 252 -15.80 -0.98 1.11
C ILE A 252 -16.81 -1.87 1.84
N ASN A 253 -16.78 -1.92 3.17
CA ASN A 253 -17.77 -2.69 3.94
C ASN A 253 -19.18 -2.22 3.66
N LYS A 254 -19.42 -0.91 3.68
CA LYS A 254 -20.73 -0.32 3.40
C LYS A 254 -21.24 -0.70 2.02
N GLU A 255 -20.39 -0.60 0.99
CA GLU A 255 -20.73 -0.99 -0.37
C GLU A 255 -21.08 -2.49 -0.49
N LEU A 256 -20.29 -3.35 0.17
CA LEU A 256 -20.53 -4.79 0.14
C LEU A 256 -21.82 -5.20 0.87
N GLU A 257 -22.19 -4.53 1.98
CA GLU A 257 -23.42 -4.77 2.77
C GLU A 257 -24.68 -4.30 2.04
N GLN A 258 -24.60 -3.20 1.30
CA GLN A 258 -25.76 -2.68 0.54
C GLN A 258 -26.17 -3.58 -0.62
N MET A 259 -25.33 -4.52 -1.02
CA MET A 259 -25.52 -5.41 -2.16
C MET A 259 -25.84 -6.87 -1.75
N GLU A 260 -26.04 -7.14 -0.46
CA GLU A 260 -26.56 -8.40 0.07
C GLU A 260 -28.09 -8.39 0.15
#